data_53f860bfa6880de287ad6ea322ac77a5
#
_entry.id   53f860bfa6880de287ad6ea322ac77a5
#
_cell.length_a   1.000
_cell.length_b   1.000
_cell.length_c   1.000
_cell.angle_alpha   90.00
_cell.angle_beta   90.00
_cell.angle_gamma   90.00
#
_symmetry.space_group_name_H-M   'P 1'
#
loop_
_entity.id
_entity.type
_entity.pdbx_description
1 polymer ?
#
loop_
_entity_poly.entity_id
_entity_poly.type
_entity_poly.pdbx_seq_one_letter_code
_entity_poly.pdbx_strand_id
1 'polypeptide(L)'
;METKKKKIGFILNPYAGIGGKAGLKGSDNYKKIEKLLLEGCERTAPKRAESCMSKIADLTASLVAGDKGSVGEKNFSILSAPGDMGEALLKKLKIPCDVVLCPKADTSSAEDTKLCAQIMKEQGVDLLVFCGGDGTARDICEAVGTDVTVLGIPAGVKMYSACYACNPYQAGEM
;
A
#
# COMPACT_ATOMS: atom_id res chain seq x y z
N MET A 1 -28.72 -13.48 -4.57
CA MET A 1 -27.49 -13.77 -3.81
C MET A 1 -26.79 -12.46 -3.57
N GLU A 2 -26.69 -12.00 -2.32
CA GLU A 2 -25.87 -10.83 -2.01
C GLU A 2 -24.41 -11.16 -2.35
N THR A 3 -23.85 -10.43 -3.30
CA THR A 3 -22.41 -10.54 -3.61
C THR A 3 -21.63 -9.96 -2.44
N LYS A 4 -20.92 -10.82 -1.69
CA LYS A 4 -20.07 -10.39 -0.57
C LYS A 4 -19.10 -9.33 -1.07
N LYS A 5 -19.17 -8.14 -0.48
CA LYS A 5 -18.27 -7.02 -0.80
C LYS A 5 -16.82 -7.42 -0.53
N LYS A 6 -15.95 -7.28 -1.53
CA LYS A 6 -14.54 -7.60 -1.41
C LYS A 6 -13.82 -6.57 -0.53
N LYS A 7 -12.81 -7.01 0.22
CA LYS A 7 -12.00 -6.13 1.08
C LYS A 7 -10.57 -6.07 0.55
N ILE A 8 -10.06 -4.86 0.32
CA ILE A 8 -8.68 -4.61 -0.10
C ILE A 8 -7.94 -3.95 1.06
N GLY A 9 -6.88 -4.61 1.56
CA GLY A 9 -5.94 -4.00 2.51
C GLY A 9 -4.95 -3.11 1.76
N PHE A 10 -4.56 -1.98 2.36
CA PHE A 10 -3.54 -1.10 1.79
C PHE A 10 -2.49 -0.71 2.84
N ILE A 11 -1.21 -0.99 2.53
CA ILE A 11 -0.05 -0.63 3.37
C ILE A 11 1.00 0.09 2.51
N LEU A 12 1.43 1.26 2.95
CA LEU A 12 2.51 2.02 2.36
C LEU A 12 3.70 2.06 3.33
N ASN A 13 4.88 1.62 2.90
CA ASN A 13 6.12 1.96 3.59
C ASN A 13 6.63 3.31 3.07
N PRO A 14 6.45 4.42 3.82
CA PRO A 14 6.72 5.77 3.31
C PRO A 14 8.21 6.03 3.05
N TYR A 15 9.09 5.18 3.55
CA TYR A 15 10.55 5.33 3.43
C TYR A 15 11.16 4.41 2.36
N ALA A 16 10.36 3.50 1.79
CA ALA A 16 10.88 2.61 0.75
C ALA A 16 11.35 3.39 -0.48
N GLY A 17 12.44 2.93 -1.07
CA GLY A 17 13.02 3.51 -2.29
C GLY A 17 13.91 4.73 -2.07
N ILE A 18 13.98 5.33 -0.87
CA ILE A 18 14.87 6.49 -0.58
C ILE A 18 16.32 6.16 -0.88
N GLY A 19 16.79 4.97 -0.53
CA GLY A 19 18.20 4.56 -0.71
C GLY A 19 18.60 4.29 -2.15
N GLY A 20 17.67 4.17 -3.10
CA GLY A 20 17.96 3.78 -4.49
C GLY A 20 18.91 4.72 -5.23
N LYS A 21 18.72 6.03 -5.09
CA LYS A 21 19.58 7.06 -5.68
C LYS A 21 20.92 7.23 -4.93
N ALA A 22 20.93 6.91 -3.64
CA ALA A 22 22.13 7.01 -2.79
C ALA A 22 22.95 5.70 -2.73
N GLY A 23 22.57 4.66 -3.50
CA GLY A 23 23.29 3.37 -3.54
C GLY A 23 23.17 2.55 -2.24
N LEU A 24 22.27 2.88 -1.35
CA LEU A 24 22.08 2.19 -0.09
C LEU A 24 21.15 0.98 -0.26
N LYS A 25 21.51 -0.15 0.36
CA LYS A 25 20.63 -1.32 0.47
C LYS A 25 19.73 -1.17 1.69
N GLY A 26 18.41 -1.12 1.45
CA GLY A 26 17.38 -1.10 2.50
C GLY A 26 17.15 0.28 3.16
N SER A 27 16.03 0.37 3.88
CA SER A 27 15.59 1.55 4.65
C SER A 27 15.58 1.28 6.17
N ASP A 28 16.32 0.28 6.64
CA ASP A 28 16.22 -0.22 8.02
C ASP A 28 16.94 0.67 9.06
N ASN A 29 17.64 1.73 8.62
CA ASN A 29 18.33 2.65 9.52
C ASN A 29 17.69 4.04 9.50
N TYR A 30 16.82 4.31 10.47
CA TYR A 30 16.08 5.57 10.60
C TYR A 30 16.98 6.82 10.58
N LYS A 31 18.10 6.80 11.29
CA LYS A 31 19.07 7.92 11.31
C LYS A 31 19.65 8.21 9.93
N LYS A 32 19.84 7.17 9.11
CA LYS A 32 20.29 7.31 7.72
C LYS A 32 19.21 7.88 6.83
N ILE A 33 17.95 7.46 7.04
CA ILE A 33 16.79 7.98 6.31
C ILE A 33 16.62 9.48 6.60
N GLU A 34 16.66 9.87 7.87
CA GLU A 34 16.55 11.27 8.28
C GLU A 34 17.64 12.13 7.64
N LYS A 35 18.89 11.66 7.64
CA LYS A 35 20.00 12.35 6.96
C LYS A 35 19.74 12.51 5.47
N LEU A 36 19.28 11.46 4.77
CA LEU A 36 18.97 11.52 3.34
C LEU A 36 17.83 12.49 3.02
N LEU A 37 16.82 12.56 3.89
CA LEU A 37 15.74 13.53 3.76
C LEU A 37 16.23 14.98 3.94
N LEU A 38 17.12 15.22 4.90
CA LEU A 38 17.79 16.52 5.09
C LEU A 38 18.66 16.91 3.91
N GLU A 39 19.30 15.95 3.24
CA GLU A 39 20.08 16.10 2.01
C GLU A 39 19.21 16.28 0.75
N GLY A 40 17.87 16.34 0.90
CA GLY A 40 16.93 16.59 -0.19
C GLY A 40 16.57 15.32 -1.01
N CYS A 41 16.84 14.13 -0.50
CA CYS A 41 16.39 12.89 -1.15
C CYS A 41 14.86 12.76 -1.05
N GLU A 42 14.21 12.58 -2.21
CA GLU A 42 12.76 12.43 -2.26
C GLU A 42 12.30 11.02 -1.86
N ARG A 43 11.16 10.96 -1.18
CA ARG A 43 10.44 9.72 -0.91
C ARG A 43 9.79 9.23 -2.21
N THR A 44 10.25 8.10 -2.76
CA THR A 44 9.71 7.56 -4.02
C THR A 44 8.44 6.73 -3.82
N ALA A 45 8.33 6.00 -2.72
CA ALA A 45 7.19 5.13 -2.45
C ALA A 45 5.84 5.86 -2.42
N PRO A 46 5.67 7.02 -1.75
CA PRO A 46 4.40 7.74 -1.78
C PRO A 46 3.96 8.15 -3.18
N LYS A 47 4.89 8.62 -4.04
CA LYS A 47 4.57 9.00 -5.43
C LYS A 47 4.13 7.78 -6.27
N ARG A 48 4.75 6.63 -6.04
CA ARG A 48 4.42 5.38 -6.73
C ARG A 48 3.08 4.81 -6.26
N ALA A 49 2.84 4.84 -4.96
CA ALA A 49 1.56 4.46 -4.39
C ALA A 49 0.43 5.37 -4.90
N GLU A 50 0.68 6.68 -5.01
CA GLU A 50 -0.26 7.65 -5.58
C GLU A 50 -0.65 7.30 -7.02
N SER A 51 0.32 6.94 -7.87
CA SER A 51 0.06 6.52 -9.26
C SER A 51 -0.85 5.29 -9.34
N CYS A 52 -0.64 4.29 -8.49
CA CYS A 52 -1.48 3.10 -8.42
C CYS A 52 -2.89 3.42 -7.90
N MET A 53 -2.97 4.12 -6.76
CA MET A 53 -4.26 4.39 -6.11
C MET A 53 -5.13 5.36 -6.91
N SER A 54 -4.53 6.32 -7.63
CA SER A 54 -5.27 7.18 -8.57
C SER A 54 -5.87 6.36 -9.71
N LYS A 55 -5.14 5.38 -10.25
CA LYS A 55 -5.67 4.50 -11.30
C LYS A 55 -6.86 3.67 -10.81
N ILE A 56 -6.78 3.14 -9.58
CA ILE A 56 -7.90 2.43 -8.95
C ILE A 56 -9.11 3.36 -8.80
N ALA A 57 -8.89 4.62 -8.38
CA ALA A 57 -9.96 5.60 -8.25
C ALA A 57 -10.64 5.90 -9.59
N ASP A 58 -9.86 6.11 -10.65
CA ASP A 58 -10.36 6.38 -12.00
C ASP A 58 -11.19 5.22 -12.56
N LEU A 59 -10.70 3.99 -12.41
CA LEU A 59 -11.41 2.79 -12.83
C LEU A 59 -12.73 2.63 -12.10
N THR A 60 -12.74 2.85 -10.78
CA THR A 60 -13.97 2.77 -9.99
C THR A 60 -14.97 3.88 -10.34
N ALA A 61 -14.50 5.09 -10.61
CA ALA A 61 -15.35 6.19 -11.05
C ALA A 61 -15.98 5.90 -12.45
N SER A 62 -15.21 5.32 -13.36
CA SER A 62 -15.69 4.96 -14.70
C SER A 62 -16.75 3.87 -14.68
N LEU A 63 -16.62 2.87 -13.79
CA LEU A 63 -17.63 1.82 -13.60
C LEU A 63 -18.96 2.38 -13.09
N VAL A 64 -18.91 3.38 -12.19
CA VAL A 64 -20.12 4.04 -11.66
C VAL A 64 -20.79 4.93 -12.72
N ALA A 65 -20.01 5.59 -13.60
CA ALA A 65 -20.54 6.51 -14.62
C ALA A 65 -21.17 5.77 -15.81
N GLY A 66 -20.76 4.53 -16.09
CA GLY A 66 -21.26 3.73 -17.22
C GLY A 66 -22.63 3.10 -17.01
N ASP A 67 -23.05 2.93 -15.77
CA ASP A 67 -24.31 2.27 -15.42
C ASP A 67 -25.35 3.31 -14.93
N LYS A 68 -26.09 3.89 -15.87
CA LYS A 68 -27.17 4.87 -15.59
C LYS A 68 -28.39 4.29 -14.85
N GLY A 69 -28.34 3.03 -14.43
CA GLY A 69 -29.50 2.29 -13.88
C GLY A 69 -29.38 1.85 -12.41
N SER A 70 -28.23 1.86 -11.81
CA SER A 70 -28.08 1.54 -10.38
C SER A 70 -27.05 2.48 -9.74
N VAL A 71 -27.38 2.98 -8.55
CA VAL A 71 -26.38 3.61 -7.66
C VAL A 71 -25.40 2.51 -7.31
N GLY A 72 -24.36 2.34 -8.12
CA GLY A 72 -23.39 1.26 -8.01
C GLY A 72 -22.68 1.34 -6.66
N GLU A 73 -23.14 0.54 -5.69
CA GLU A 73 -22.36 0.28 -4.49
C GLU A 73 -20.99 -0.22 -4.95
N LYS A 74 -19.91 0.42 -4.47
CA LYS A 74 -18.57 -0.05 -4.71
C LYS A 74 -18.49 -1.52 -4.29
N ASN A 75 -18.20 -2.41 -5.23
CA ASN A 75 -18.13 -3.86 -4.98
C ASN A 75 -16.98 -4.24 -4.03
N PHE A 76 -16.21 -3.26 -3.57
CA PHE A 76 -15.14 -3.45 -2.59
C PHE A 76 -15.05 -2.31 -1.58
N SER A 77 -14.40 -2.58 -0.45
CA SER A 77 -14.00 -1.59 0.56
C SER A 77 -12.48 -1.62 0.74
N ILE A 78 -11.90 -0.49 1.13
CA ILE A 78 -10.46 -0.39 1.39
C ILE A 78 -10.26 -0.28 2.89
N LEU A 79 -9.33 -1.07 3.40
CA LEU A 79 -8.85 -1.05 4.78
C LEU A 79 -7.40 -0.60 4.77
N SER A 80 -7.11 0.59 5.30
CA SER A 80 -5.80 1.22 5.23
C SER A 80 -5.02 1.10 6.54
N ALA A 81 -3.70 0.99 6.44
CA ALA A 81 -2.84 1.27 7.58
C ALA A 81 -2.90 2.77 7.95
N PRO A 82 -2.70 3.14 9.23
CA PRO A 82 -2.89 4.49 9.74
C PRO A 82 -1.82 5.48 9.24
N GLY A 83 -2.15 6.76 9.27
CA GLY A 83 -1.24 7.88 9.02
C GLY A 83 -0.50 7.78 7.68
N ASP A 84 0.81 8.02 7.70
CA ASP A 84 1.69 7.97 6.51
C ASP A 84 1.82 6.57 5.90
N MET A 85 1.37 5.54 6.62
CA MET A 85 1.37 4.16 6.13
C MET A 85 0.21 3.84 5.17
N GLY A 86 -0.58 4.82 4.75
CA GLY A 86 -1.63 4.66 3.73
C GLY A 86 -2.78 5.63 3.86
N GLU A 87 -3.30 5.84 5.06
CA GLU A 87 -4.47 6.68 5.32
C GLU A 87 -4.32 8.09 4.75
N ALA A 88 -3.19 8.75 5.00
CA ALA A 88 -2.94 10.11 4.55
C ALA A 88 -3.00 10.23 3.01
N LEU A 89 -2.45 9.24 2.30
CA LEU A 89 -2.50 9.18 0.85
C LEU A 89 -3.93 9.00 0.33
N LEU A 90 -4.68 8.06 0.90
CA LEU A 90 -6.06 7.80 0.48
C LEU A 90 -6.97 9.00 0.74
N LYS A 91 -6.80 9.69 1.88
CA LYS A 91 -7.48 10.95 2.17
C LYS A 91 -7.15 12.04 1.15
N LYS A 92 -5.87 12.21 0.80
CA LYS A 92 -5.43 13.15 -0.25
C LYS A 92 -6.13 12.89 -1.58
N LEU A 93 -6.27 11.62 -1.95
CA LEU A 93 -6.92 11.17 -3.18
C LEU A 93 -8.46 11.12 -3.09
N LYS A 94 -9.03 11.46 -1.93
CA LYS A 94 -10.47 11.37 -1.67
C LYS A 94 -11.04 9.97 -1.87
N ILE A 95 -10.24 8.94 -1.62
CA ILE A 95 -10.64 7.54 -1.67
C ILE A 95 -11.16 7.14 -0.29
N PRO A 96 -12.44 6.76 -0.15
CA PRO A 96 -12.99 6.31 1.12
C PRO A 96 -12.30 5.02 1.59
N CYS A 97 -11.89 4.99 2.85
CA CYS A 97 -11.28 3.82 3.48
C CYS A 97 -11.62 3.76 4.97
N ASP A 98 -11.68 2.55 5.49
CA ASP A 98 -11.59 2.29 6.92
C ASP A 98 -10.11 2.24 7.32
N VAL A 99 -9.79 2.54 8.58
CA VAL A 99 -8.41 2.53 9.07
C VAL A 99 -8.27 1.45 10.13
N VAL A 100 -7.24 0.61 10.02
CA VAL A 100 -6.95 -0.39 11.05
C VAL A 100 -6.58 0.30 12.36
N LEU A 101 -7.13 -0.21 13.46
CA LEU A 101 -6.78 0.23 14.81
C LEU A 101 -5.43 -0.38 15.19
N CYS A 102 -4.36 0.30 14.82
CA CYS A 102 -3.00 -0.04 15.17
C CYS A 102 -2.46 1.02 16.14
N PRO A 103 -1.64 0.67 17.14
CA PRO A 103 -0.96 1.67 17.93
C PRO A 103 -0.23 2.64 17.01
N LYS A 104 -0.49 3.94 17.17
CA LYS A 104 0.10 4.96 16.32
C LYS A 104 1.59 5.07 16.65
N ALA A 105 2.43 4.56 15.77
CA ALA A 105 3.84 4.86 15.82
C ALA A 105 4.10 6.19 15.10
N ASP A 106 4.93 7.05 15.68
CA ASP A 106 5.36 8.31 15.04
C ASP A 106 6.23 8.04 13.79
N THR A 107 6.74 6.82 13.67
CA THR A 107 7.57 6.34 12.57
C THR A 107 7.13 4.95 12.16
N SER A 108 6.96 4.68 10.86
CA SER A 108 6.64 3.33 10.41
C SER A 108 7.87 2.42 10.48
N SER A 109 7.73 1.32 11.22
CA SER A 109 8.73 0.26 11.35
C SER A 109 8.31 -1.03 10.62
N ALA A 110 9.20 -2.02 10.61
CA ALA A 110 8.87 -3.37 10.13
C ALA A 110 7.80 -4.03 11.00
N GLU A 111 7.87 -3.81 12.32
CA GLU A 111 6.90 -4.30 13.30
C GLU A 111 5.52 -3.71 13.06
N ASP A 112 5.42 -2.40 12.78
CA ASP A 112 4.14 -1.75 12.46
C ASP A 112 3.56 -2.31 11.15
N THR A 113 4.40 -2.57 10.16
CA THR A 113 4.01 -3.19 8.89
C THR A 113 3.43 -4.59 9.11
N LYS A 114 4.13 -5.42 9.91
CA LYS A 114 3.67 -6.78 10.25
C LYS A 114 2.36 -6.75 11.03
N LEU A 115 2.26 -5.88 12.03
CA LEU A 115 1.06 -5.74 12.85
C LEU A 115 -0.15 -5.31 12.01
N CYS A 116 0.00 -4.28 11.15
CA CYS A 116 -1.07 -3.86 10.26
C CYS A 116 -1.49 -4.99 9.30
N ALA A 117 -0.53 -5.72 8.73
CA ALA A 117 -0.83 -6.85 7.83
C ALA A 117 -1.58 -7.97 8.56
N GLN A 118 -1.19 -8.29 9.80
CA GLN A 118 -1.85 -9.30 10.62
C GLN A 118 -3.30 -8.89 10.96
N ILE A 119 -3.52 -7.64 11.39
CA ILE A 119 -4.87 -7.12 11.67
C ILE A 119 -5.73 -7.16 10.42
N MET A 120 -5.19 -6.79 9.25
CA MET A 120 -5.92 -6.85 7.98
C MET A 120 -6.30 -8.30 7.61
N LYS A 121 -5.40 -9.27 7.82
CA LYS A 121 -5.68 -10.69 7.67
C LYS A 121 -6.83 -11.13 8.58
N GLU A 122 -6.78 -10.79 9.88
CA GLU A 122 -7.81 -11.12 10.86
C GLU A 122 -9.18 -10.49 10.53
N GLN A 123 -9.17 -9.30 9.90
CA GLN A 123 -10.38 -8.64 9.40
C GLN A 123 -10.87 -9.18 8.05
N GLY A 124 -10.19 -10.18 7.50
CA GLY A 124 -10.62 -10.92 6.32
C GLY A 124 -10.48 -10.12 5.03
N VAL A 125 -9.34 -9.45 4.80
CA VAL A 125 -9.05 -8.85 3.49
C VAL A 125 -8.86 -9.95 2.45
N ASP A 126 -9.42 -9.74 1.25
CA ASP A 126 -9.29 -10.67 0.12
C ASP A 126 -7.97 -10.45 -0.64
N LEU A 127 -7.48 -9.21 -0.68
CA LEU A 127 -6.24 -8.79 -1.32
C LEU A 127 -5.54 -7.75 -0.45
N LEU A 128 -4.25 -7.93 -0.21
CA LEU A 128 -3.41 -6.93 0.45
C LEU A 128 -2.48 -6.29 -0.57
N VAL A 129 -2.74 -5.02 -0.89
CA VAL A 129 -1.89 -4.19 -1.75
C VAL A 129 -0.89 -3.44 -0.87
N PHE A 130 0.39 -3.49 -1.21
CA PHE A 130 1.39 -2.73 -0.47
C PHE A 130 2.34 -1.99 -1.41
N CYS A 131 2.87 -0.86 -0.94
CA CYS A 131 3.95 -0.15 -1.63
C CYS A 131 5.21 -0.19 -0.75
N GLY A 132 6.27 -0.84 -1.26
CA GLY A 132 7.48 -1.06 -0.48
C GLY A 132 8.62 -1.66 -1.29
N GLY A 133 9.67 -2.09 -0.58
CA GLY A 133 10.79 -2.85 -1.10
C GLY A 133 10.70 -4.33 -0.72
N ASP A 134 11.70 -5.14 -1.11
CA ASP A 134 11.76 -6.58 -0.77
C ASP A 134 11.71 -6.86 0.74
N GLY A 135 12.27 -5.95 1.57
CA GLY A 135 12.11 -6.01 3.02
C GLY A 135 10.64 -5.94 3.45
N THR A 136 9.89 -4.96 2.91
CA THR A 136 8.45 -4.82 3.18
C THR A 136 7.66 -6.03 2.69
N ALA A 137 8.00 -6.56 1.51
CA ALA A 137 7.39 -7.79 0.98
C ALA A 137 7.58 -8.97 1.94
N ARG A 138 8.81 -9.18 2.43
CA ARG A 138 9.13 -10.23 3.40
C ARG A 138 8.33 -10.06 4.68
N ASP A 139 8.29 -8.85 5.26
CA ASP A 139 7.61 -8.57 6.52
C ASP A 139 6.09 -8.85 6.40
N ILE A 140 5.48 -8.48 5.27
CA ILE A 140 4.07 -8.76 4.99
C ILE A 140 3.86 -10.26 4.81
N CYS A 141 4.68 -10.95 4.00
CA CYS A 141 4.53 -12.39 3.78
C CYS A 141 4.72 -13.19 5.08
N GLU A 142 5.63 -12.78 5.97
CA GLU A 142 5.75 -13.39 7.29
C GLU A 142 4.49 -13.21 8.14
N ALA A 143 3.82 -12.05 8.07
CA ALA A 143 2.63 -11.77 8.86
C ALA A 143 1.38 -12.49 8.33
N VAL A 144 1.19 -12.55 7.01
CA VAL A 144 -0.05 -13.10 6.42
C VAL A 144 0.07 -14.57 6.01
N GLY A 145 1.29 -15.08 5.80
CA GLY A 145 1.53 -16.44 5.31
C GLY A 145 0.95 -16.65 3.91
N THR A 146 0.23 -17.78 3.74
CA THR A 146 -0.47 -18.15 2.49
C THR A 146 -1.95 -17.81 2.49
N ASP A 147 -2.46 -17.17 3.55
CA ASP A 147 -3.90 -16.98 3.76
C ASP A 147 -4.46 -15.76 3.03
N VAL A 148 -3.60 -14.81 2.62
CA VAL A 148 -4.00 -13.58 1.94
C VAL A 148 -3.20 -13.43 0.65
N THR A 149 -3.88 -13.13 -0.45
CA THR A 149 -3.21 -12.73 -1.69
C THR A 149 -2.54 -11.38 -1.51
N VAL A 150 -1.28 -11.25 -1.91
CA VAL A 150 -0.52 -10.00 -1.80
C VAL A 150 -0.11 -9.48 -3.18
N LEU A 151 -0.20 -8.15 -3.36
CA LEU A 151 0.24 -7.44 -4.55
C LEU A 151 1.14 -6.27 -4.17
N GLY A 152 2.37 -6.28 -4.65
CA GLY A 152 3.35 -5.24 -4.38
C GLY A 152 3.39 -4.15 -5.45
N ILE A 153 3.31 -2.89 -5.03
CA ILE A 153 3.64 -1.72 -5.84
C ILE A 153 5.13 -1.47 -5.67
N PRO A 154 5.95 -1.58 -6.72
CA PRO A 154 7.40 -1.48 -6.58
C PRO A 154 7.83 -0.06 -6.19
N ALA A 155 8.45 0.12 -5.01
CA ALA A 155 8.97 1.41 -4.54
C ALA A 155 10.37 1.76 -5.09
N GLY A 156 11.08 0.81 -5.66
CA GLY A 156 12.44 0.95 -6.20
C GLY A 156 12.58 0.35 -7.60
N VAL A 157 13.85 0.20 -8.04
CA VAL A 157 14.19 -0.32 -9.38
C VAL A 157 14.78 -1.75 -9.33
N LYS A 158 15.20 -2.22 -8.17
CA LYS A 158 15.76 -3.57 -7.96
C LYS A 158 14.86 -4.30 -6.97
N MET A 159 13.82 -4.94 -7.50
CA MET A 159 12.84 -5.72 -6.76
C MET A 159 12.92 -7.17 -7.23
N TYR A 160 13.11 -8.09 -6.31
CA TYR A 160 13.35 -9.50 -6.59
C TYR A 160 12.20 -10.40 -6.16
N SER A 161 11.30 -9.91 -5.30
CA SER A 161 10.15 -10.68 -4.84
C SER A 161 9.12 -10.84 -5.95
N ALA A 162 8.56 -12.03 -6.11
CA ALA A 162 7.61 -12.37 -7.18
C ALA A 162 6.23 -11.71 -7.04
N CYS A 163 5.93 -11.08 -5.91
CA CYS A 163 4.62 -10.47 -5.64
C CYS A 163 4.44 -9.05 -6.23
N TYR A 164 5.44 -8.52 -6.94
CA TYR A 164 5.36 -7.17 -7.51
C TYR A 164 4.70 -7.14 -8.88
N ALA A 165 3.85 -6.11 -9.09
CA ALA A 165 3.46 -5.71 -10.43
C ALA A 165 4.65 -5.14 -11.21
N CYS A 166 4.58 -5.14 -12.55
CA CYS A 166 5.65 -4.65 -13.41
C CYS A 166 5.96 -3.16 -13.17
N ASN A 167 4.93 -2.37 -12.88
CA ASN A 167 5.05 -0.96 -12.51
C ASN A 167 3.84 -0.51 -11.67
N PRO A 168 3.90 0.69 -11.02
CA PRO A 168 2.83 1.18 -10.18
C PRO A 168 1.48 1.37 -10.88
N TYR A 169 1.48 1.79 -12.14
CA TYR A 169 0.26 2.01 -12.90
C TYR A 169 -0.45 0.68 -13.19
N GLN A 170 0.30 -0.32 -13.64
CA GLN A 170 -0.25 -1.66 -13.88
C GLN A 170 -0.74 -2.35 -12.62
N ALA A 171 -0.13 -2.07 -11.45
CA ALA A 171 -0.66 -2.56 -10.18
C ALA A 171 -2.09 -2.07 -9.92
N GLY A 172 -2.45 -0.87 -10.40
CA GLY A 172 -3.81 -0.34 -10.28
C GLY A 172 -4.80 -0.88 -11.31
N GLU A 173 -4.33 -1.57 -12.36
CA GLU A 173 -5.17 -2.18 -13.39
C GLU A 173 -5.51 -3.65 -13.11
N MET A 174 -4.76 -4.30 -12.24
CA MET A 174 -4.98 -5.70 -11.82
C MET A 174 -6.16 -5.81 -10.86
#